data_339d5256d3ee3f3a3afe8b63dfa5bce3
#
_entry.id   339d5256d3ee3f3a3afe8b63dfa5bce3
#
_cell.length_a   1.000
_cell.length_b   1.000
_cell.length_c   1.000
_cell.angle_alpha   90.00
_cell.angle_beta   90.00
_cell.angle_gamma   90.00
#
_symmetry.space_group_name_H-M   'P 1'
#
loop_
_entity.id
_entity.type
_entity.pdbx_description
1 polymer ?
#
loop_
_entity_poly.entity_id
_entity_poly.type
_entity_poly.pdbx_seq_one_letter_code
_entity_poly.pdbx_strand_id
1 'polypeptide(L)'
;MAIPQGSIVGLVGENGAGKSTIIKLILDLVNADNGTIEVFGKSVSEVKDDIGIVFDEPCFNEYLTLKDIEKVLSGLHRNWQKDTFLSYAEKFSLPLNKKFKEFSRGMKMKTMIASALSHKAKLLILDEPTSGLDPIVRDEILDVFNEYTRSADNTILISSHILSDLEKICDYITFIHSGKIVFSSEKDLLKENFGVVRVSEDDFEKIDKSAVKGFKKNNYFIEALVEKEKVKGDFAFENASIEDIILFMVRGEKL
;
A
#
# COMPACT_ATOMS: atom_id res chain seq x y z
N MET A 1 -0.74 7.24 12.88
CA MET A 1 -1.33 6.69 11.65
C MET A 1 -2.70 6.15 11.97
N ALA A 2 -3.69 6.45 11.15
CA ALA A 2 -5.02 5.86 11.23
C ALA A 2 -5.33 5.17 9.89
N ILE A 3 -6.09 4.07 9.95
CA ILE A 3 -6.56 3.33 8.78
C ILE A 3 -8.09 3.40 8.84
N PRO A 4 -8.75 4.24 8.04
CA PRO A 4 -10.20 4.34 8.02
C PRO A 4 -10.84 3.04 7.53
N GLN A 5 -11.93 2.63 8.19
CA GLN A 5 -12.69 1.46 7.77
C GLN A 5 -13.26 1.65 6.35
N GLY A 6 -13.28 0.60 5.57
CA GLY A 6 -13.81 0.62 4.20
C GLY A 6 -12.88 1.25 3.17
N SER A 7 -11.62 1.56 3.52
CA SER A 7 -10.67 2.22 2.65
C SER A 7 -9.45 1.35 2.31
N ILE A 8 -8.76 1.73 1.24
CA ILE A 8 -7.44 1.20 0.89
C ILE A 8 -6.39 2.23 1.29
N VAL A 9 -5.53 1.88 2.24
CA VAL A 9 -4.42 2.73 2.71
C VAL A 9 -3.10 2.21 2.19
N GLY A 10 -2.42 3.01 1.38
CA GLY A 10 -1.08 2.74 0.87
C GLY A 10 0.01 3.17 1.86
N LEU A 11 0.86 2.25 2.27
CA LEU A 11 2.06 2.52 3.06
C LEU A 11 3.27 2.58 2.13
N VAL A 12 3.75 3.78 1.88
CA VAL A 12 4.82 4.08 0.92
C VAL A 12 6.12 4.39 1.65
N GLY A 13 7.23 3.96 1.09
CA GLY A 13 8.56 4.32 1.57
C GLY A 13 9.66 3.51 0.89
N GLU A 14 10.89 3.98 0.97
CA GLU A 14 12.05 3.27 0.45
C GLU A 14 12.25 1.93 1.18
N ASN A 15 13.07 1.04 0.59
CA ASN A 15 13.46 -0.19 1.29
C ASN A 15 14.22 0.17 2.58
N GLY A 16 13.82 -0.47 3.68
CA GLY A 16 14.37 -0.16 5.01
C GLY A 16 13.74 1.06 5.70
N ALA A 17 12.78 1.76 5.11
CA ALA A 17 12.12 2.90 5.75
C ALA A 17 11.27 2.55 6.98
N GLY A 18 10.93 1.25 7.19
CA GLY A 18 10.15 0.78 8.33
C GLY A 18 8.77 0.24 8.00
N LYS A 19 8.38 0.08 6.71
CA LYS A 19 7.08 -0.46 6.30
C LYS A 19 6.76 -1.81 6.94
N SER A 20 7.61 -2.80 6.74
CA SER A 20 7.43 -4.14 7.31
C SER A 20 7.52 -4.15 8.84
N THR A 21 8.21 -3.19 9.45
CA THR A 21 8.21 -3.03 10.91
C THR A 21 6.84 -2.57 11.41
N ILE A 22 6.20 -1.60 10.74
CA ILE A 22 4.83 -1.17 11.06
C ILE A 22 3.87 -2.36 10.90
N ILE A 23 3.96 -3.11 9.82
CA ILE A 23 3.14 -4.31 9.61
C ILE A 23 3.33 -5.32 10.74
N LYS A 24 4.58 -5.63 11.12
CA LYS A 24 4.87 -6.55 12.22
C LYS A 24 4.35 -6.06 13.57
N LEU A 25 4.40 -4.76 13.83
CA LEU A 25 3.82 -4.13 15.02
C LEU A 25 2.29 -4.28 15.05
N ILE A 26 1.61 -4.00 13.92
CA ILE A 26 0.14 -4.17 13.81
C ILE A 26 -0.26 -5.62 14.03
N LEU A 27 0.56 -6.58 13.63
CA LEU A 27 0.30 -8.02 13.76
C LEU A 27 0.74 -8.61 15.11
N ASP A 28 1.26 -7.77 16.03
CA ASP A 28 1.78 -8.21 17.33
C ASP A 28 2.92 -9.26 17.21
N LEU A 29 3.70 -9.15 16.13
CA LEU A 29 4.88 -10.00 15.90
C LEU A 29 6.15 -9.43 16.52
N VAL A 30 6.14 -8.14 16.84
CA VAL A 30 7.19 -7.42 17.57
C VAL A 30 6.55 -6.45 18.55
N ASN A 31 7.19 -6.22 19.69
CA ASN A 31 6.69 -5.31 20.71
C ASN A 31 6.98 -3.85 20.34
N ALA A 32 6.03 -2.96 20.60
CA ALA A 32 6.27 -1.53 20.54
C ALA A 32 6.99 -1.06 21.80
N ASP A 33 7.99 -0.20 21.66
CA ASP A 33 8.69 0.40 22.81
C ASP A 33 7.76 1.32 23.61
N ASN A 34 6.87 2.04 22.92
CA ASN A 34 5.89 2.96 23.51
C ASN A 34 4.67 3.09 22.60
N GLY A 35 3.56 3.56 23.17
CA GLY A 35 2.32 3.81 22.45
C GLY A 35 1.35 2.62 22.47
N THR A 36 0.25 2.76 21.73
CA THR A 36 -0.82 1.75 21.65
C THR A 36 -1.14 1.46 20.19
N ILE A 37 -1.48 0.21 19.92
CA ILE A 37 -1.95 -0.25 18.60
C ILE A 37 -3.29 -0.92 18.83
N GLU A 38 -4.29 -0.42 18.12
CA GLU A 38 -5.65 -0.94 18.17
C GLU A 38 -6.12 -1.25 16.74
N VAL A 39 -6.81 -2.37 16.60
CA VAL A 39 -7.50 -2.75 15.37
C VAL A 39 -8.99 -2.90 15.70
N PHE A 40 -9.83 -2.14 15.02
CA PHE A 40 -11.27 -2.05 15.31
C PHE A 40 -11.57 -1.64 16.77
N GLY A 41 -10.70 -0.79 17.39
CA GLY A 41 -10.83 -0.35 18.79
C GLY A 41 -10.53 -1.43 19.82
N LYS A 42 -9.84 -2.51 19.42
CA LYS A 42 -9.48 -3.65 20.28
C LYS A 42 -7.99 -3.98 20.13
N SER A 43 -7.48 -4.78 21.07
CA SER A 43 -6.16 -5.36 20.93
C SER A 43 -6.11 -6.33 19.74
N VAL A 44 -4.95 -6.44 19.11
CA VAL A 44 -4.76 -7.33 17.95
C VAL A 44 -5.08 -8.79 18.30
N SER A 45 -4.75 -9.23 19.53
CA SER A 45 -5.02 -10.58 20.01
C SER A 45 -6.51 -10.96 19.99
N GLU A 46 -7.41 -9.96 20.15
CA GLU A 46 -8.86 -10.18 20.15
C GLU A 46 -9.49 -10.27 18.77
N VAL A 47 -8.78 -9.76 17.74
CA VAL A 47 -9.31 -9.62 16.38
C VAL A 47 -8.48 -10.36 15.32
N LYS A 48 -7.60 -11.28 15.72
CA LYS A 48 -6.72 -12.03 14.79
C LYS A 48 -7.50 -12.74 13.69
N ASP A 49 -8.68 -13.27 14.00
CA ASP A 49 -9.52 -13.96 13.02
C ASP A 49 -10.15 -13.01 11.98
N ASP A 50 -10.19 -11.70 12.25
CA ASP A 50 -10.68 -10.66 11.34
C ASP A 50 -9.55 -10.06 10.46
N ILE A 51 -8.29 -10.53 10.61
CA ILE A 51 -7.14 -10.03 9.86
C ILE A 51 -6.65 -11.08 8.87
N GLY A 52 -6.62 -10.72 7.60
CA GLY A 52 -5.94 -11.49 6.55
C GLY A 52 -4.58 -10.89 6.25
N ILE A 53 -3.57 -11.74 6.06
CA ILE A 53 -2.21 -11.29 5.77
C ILE A 53 -1.65 -11.96 4.52
N VAL A 54 -0.93 -11.15 3.74
CA VAL A 54 -0.10 -11.60 2.62
C VAL A 54 1.28 -10.97 2.78
N PHE A 55 2.30 -11.80 2.93
CA PHE A 55 3.69 -11.37 2.99
C PHE A 55 4.33 -11.34 1.60
N ASP A 56 5.42 -10.60 1.42
CA ASP A 56 6.19 -10.57 0.16
C ASP A 56 6.75 -11.97 -0.17
N GLU A 57 7.18 -12.72 0.85
CA GLU A 57 7.67 -14.08 0.66
C GLU A 57 6.57 -15.11 0.88
N PRO A 58 6.47 -16.13 -0.01
CA PRO A 58 5.51 -17.21 0.13
C PRO A 58 5.72 -18.02 1.41
N CYS A 59 4.64 -18.18 2.21
CA CYS A 59 4.68 -18.83 3.52
C CYS A 59 4.25 -20.31 3.52
N PHE A 60 3.79 -20.85 2.38
CA PHE A 60 3.34 -22.24 2.31
C PHE A 60 4.49 -23.21 2.03
N ASN A 61 4.39 -24.41 2.60
CA ASN A 61 5.35 -25.48 2.34
C ASN A 61 5.32 -25.87 0.84
N GLU A 62 6.49 -25.94 0.24
CA GLU A 62 6.68 -26.15 -1.20
C GLU A 62 6.15 -27.49 -1.73
N TYR A 63 6.00 -28.48 -0.87
CA TYR A 63 5.54 -29.84 -1.25
C TYR A 63 4.02 -30.02 -1.18
N LEU A 64 3.29 -29.08 -0.59
CA LEU A 64 1.84 -29.10 -0.54
C LEU A 64 1.24 -28.78 -1.91
N THR A 65 0.15 -29.46 -2.24
CA THR A 65 -0.73 -29.05 -3.35
C THR A 65 -1.71 -27.96 -2.87
N LEU A 66 -2.37 -27.28 -3.81
CA LEU A 66 -3.39 -26.30 -3.44
C LEU A 66 -4.54 -26.90 -2.62
N LYS A 67 -4.88 -28.18 -2.88
CA LYS A 67 -5.84 -28.94 -2.06
C LYS A 67 -5.36 -29.20 -0.64
N ASP A 68 -4.06 -29.47 -0.48
CA ASP A 68 -3.48 -29.68 0.86
C ASP A 68 -3.46 -28.34 1.63
N ILE A 69 -3.12 -27.24 0.95
CA ILE A 69 -3.15 -25.88 1.54
C ILE A 69 -4.58 -25.56 2.02
N GLU A 70 -5.59 -25.79 1.17
CA GLU A 70 -7.00 -25.59 1.54
C GLU A 70 -7.36 -26.39 2.81
N LYS A 71 -7.00 -27.66 2.85
CA LYS A 71 -7.29 -28.53 3.99
C LYS A 71 -6.58 -28.08 5.28
N VAL A 72 -5.35 -27.58 5.19
CA VAL A 72 -4.61 -27.03 6.34
C VAL A 72 -5.29 -25.78 6.86
N LEU A 73 -5.60 -24.82 5.95
CA LEU A 73 -6.21 -23.55 6.31
C LEU A 73 -7.63 -23.72 6.87
N SER A 74 -8.41 -24.66 6.34
CA SER A 74 -9.73 -25.00 6.88
C SER A 74 -9.69 -25.53 8.31
N GLY A 75 -8.58 -26.13 8.72
CA GLY A 75 -8.35 -26.56 10.10
C GLY A 75 -7.85 -25.46 11.04
N LEU A 76 -7.28 -24.37 10.50
CA LEU A 76 -6.71 -23.27 11.27
C LEU A 76 -7.69 -22.12 11.50
N HIS A 77 -8.48 -21.78 10.49
CA HIS A 77 -9.39 -20.63 10.53
C HIS A 77 -10.83 -21.05 10.83
N ARG A 78 -11.43 -20.52 11.90
CA ARG A 78 -12.82 -20.82 12.29
C ARG A 78 -13.85 -20.39 11.25
N ASN A 79 -13.56 -19.26 10.57
CA ASN A 79 -14.44 -18.65 9.58
C ASN A 79 -14.06 -19.04 8.13
N TRP A 80 -13.31 -20.13 7.94
CA TRP A 80 -12.87 -20.55 6.62
C TRP A 80 -14.03 -20.83 5.67
N GLN A 81 -13.90 -20.31 4.45
CA GLN A 81 -14.88 -20.46 3.37
C GLN A 81 -14.24 -21.21 2.20
N LYS A 82 -14.38 -22.51 2.20
CA LYS A 82 -13.83 -23.40 1.16
C LYS A 82 -14.28 -23.01 -0.24
N ASP A 83 -15.58 -22.71 -0.42
CA ASP A 83 -16.14 -22.37 -1.72
C ASP A 83 -15.54 -21.04 -2.25
N THR A 84 -15.30 -20.07 -1.36
CA THR A 84 -14.63 -18.82 -1.69
C THR A 84 -13.19 -19.08 -2.14
N PHE A 85 -12.44 -19.94 -1.43
CA PHE A 85 -11.09 -20.31 -1.82
C PHE A 85 -11.04 -20.99 -3.20
N LEU A 86 -11.95 -21.93 -3.45
CA LEU A 86 -12.03 -22.62 -4.74
C LEU A 86 -12.44 -21.67 -5.87
N SER A 87 -13.35 -20.74 -5.61
CA SER A 87 -13.74 -19.70 -6.57
C SER A 87 -12.56 -18.81 -6.95
N TYR A 88 -11.74 -18.37 -5.98
CA TYR A 88 -10.49 -17.63 -6.28
C TYR A 88 -9.46 -18.50 -7.00
N ALA A 89 -9.36 -19.78 -6.64
CA ALA A 89 -8.46 -20.70 -7.35
C ALA A 89 -8.86 -20.84 -8.82
N GLU A 90 -10.16 -20.91 -9.13
CA GLU A 90 -10.68 -20.92 -10.48
C GLU A 90 -10.46 -19.58 -11.20
N LYS A 91 -10.84 -18.45 -10.57
CA LYS A 91 -10.64 -17.09 -11.10
C LYS A 91 -9.20 -16.84 -11.49
N PHE A 92 -8.25 -17.30 -10.68
CA PHE A 92 -6.81 -17.16 -10.89
C PHE A 92 -6.20 -18.30 -11.74
N SER A 93 -7.00 -19.24 -12.22
CA SER A 93 -6.56 -20.42 -12.99
C SER A 93 -5.46 -21.22 -12.27
N LEU A 94 -5.59 -21.41 -10.95
CA LEU A 94 -4.60 -22.11 -10.14
C LEU A 94 -4.82 -23.64 -10.20
N PRO A 95 -3.79 -24.45 -10.50
CA PRO A 95 -3.92 -25.90 -10.61
C PRO A 95 -3.99 -26.57 -9.22
N LEU A 96 -5.13 -27.19 -8.91
CA LEU A 96 -5.41 -27.76 -7.58
C LEU A 96 -4.46 -28.89 -7.15
N ASN A 97 -3.90 -29.64 -8.12
CA ASN A 97 -3.13 -30.86 -7.87
C ASN A 97 -1.61 -30.68 -8.05
N LYS A 98 -1.16 -29.53 -8.50
CA LYS A 98 0.29 -29.24 -8.60
C LYS A 98 0.85 -28.81 -7.25
N LYS A 99 2.10 -29.15 -6.98
CA LYS A 99 2.81 -28.74 -5.78
C LYS A 99 3.15 -27.25 -5.83
N PHE A 100 3.14 -26.58 -4.69
CA PHE A 100 3.38 -25.16 -4.56
C PHE A 100 4.75 -24.71 -5.12
N LYS A 101 5.79 -25.57 -5.04
CA LYS A 101 7.11 -25.32 -5.66
C LYS A 101 7.07 -25.20 -7.19
N GLU A 102 6.06 -25.78 -7.84
CA GLU A 102 5.89 -25.72 -9.30
C GLU A 102 5.14 -24.46 -9.78
N PHE A 103 4.69 -23.65 -8.82
CA PHE A 103 4.00 -22.39 -9.12
C PHE A 103 4.99 -21.29 -9.46
N SER A 104 4.63 -20.45 -10.46
CA SER A 104 5.32 -19.19 -10.70
C SER A 104 5.17 -18.24 -9.50
N ARG A 105 5.98 -17.19 -9.43
CA ARG A 105 5.84 -16.16 -8.38
C ARG A 105 4.42 -15.58 -8.33
N GLY A 106 3.85 -15.25 -9.50
CA GLY A 106 2.48 -14.76 -9.60
C GLY A 106 1.44 -15.76 -9.09
N MET A 107 1.56 -17.04 -9.44
CA MET A 107 0.66 -18.08 -8.94
C MET A 107 0.78 -18.28 -7.42
N LYS A 108 1.99 -18.18 -6.86
CA LYS A 108 2.22 -18.23 -5.41
C LYS A 108 1.53 -17.05 -4.72
N MET A 109 1.71 -15.85 -5.25
CA MET A 109 1.06 -14.64 -4.72
C MET A 109 -0.47 -14.74 -4.79
N LYS A 110 -1.03 -15.14 -5.93
CA LYS A 110 -2.47 -15.38 -6.10
C LYS A 110 -3.01 -16.41 -5.09
N THR A 111 -2.23 -17.46 -4.77
CA THR A 111 -2.61 -18.45 -3.75
C THR A 111 -2.67 -17.83 -2.36
N MET A 112 -1.69 -17.00 -1.99
CA MET A 112 -1.68 -16.31 -0.69
C MET A 112 -2.86 -15.33 -0.57
N ILE A 113 -3.14 -14.58 -1.63
CA ILE A 113 -4.29 -13.65 -1.68
C ILE A 113 -5.61 -14.42 -1.56
N ALA A 114 -5.79 -15.50 -2.35
CA ALA A 114 -6.97 -16.35 -2.24
C ALA A 114 -7.16 -16.88 -0.81
N SER A 115 -6.06 -17.27 -0.13
CA SER A 115 -6.10 -17.75 1.25
C SER A 115 -6.54 -16.64 2.22
N ALA A 116 -5.97 -15.45 2.10
CA ALA A 116 -6.29 -14.31 2.97
C ALA A 116 -7.74 -13.83 2.80
N LEU A 117 -8.31 -13.94 1.59
CA LEU A 117 -9.68 -13.57 1.29
C LEU A 117 -10.72 -14.62 1.73
N SER A 118 -10.29 -15.85 2.06
CA SER A 118 -11.20 -16.99 2.26
C SER A 118 -11.59 -17.28 3.72
N HIS A 119 -11.25 -16.41 4.67
CA HIS A 119 -11.64 -16.57 6.08
C HIS A 119 -12.43 -15.38 6.66
N LYS A 120 -13.10 -14.60 5.79
CA LYS A 120 -13.90 -13.42 6.17
C LYS A 120 -13.12 -12.35 6.90
N ALA A 121 -11.86 -12.17 6.56
CA ALA A 121 -11.09 -11.04 7.09
C ALA A 121 -11.79 -9.72 6.78
N LYS A 122 -11.73 -8.78 7.71
CA LYS A 122 -12.22 -7.40 7.53
C LYS A 122 -11.09 -6.43 7.25
N LEU A 123 -9.88 -6.77 7.70
CA LEU A 123 -8.65 -6.04 7.41
C LEU A 123 -7.69 -6.97 6.67
N LEU A 124 -7.32 -6.60 5.45
CA LEU A 124 -6.21 -7.23 4.73
C LEU A 124 -4.94 -6.39 4.93
N ILE A 125 -3.87 -7.06 5.33
CA ILE A 125 -2.53 -6.47 5.42
C ILE A 125 -1.67 -7.14 4.36
N LEU A 126 -1.18 -6.35 3.40
CA LEU A 126 -0.50 -6.81 2.21
C LEU A 126 0.90 -6.19 2.16
N ASP A 127 1.95 -7.02 2.33
CA ASP A 127 3.34 -6.55 2.24
C ASP A 127 3.89 -6.82 0.85
N GLU A 128 4.05 -5.76 0.03
CA GLU A 128 4.59 -5.76 -1.34
C GLU A 128 3.91 -6.78 -2.29
N PRO A 129 2.56 -6.89 -2.33
CA PRO A 129 1.86 -7.99 -3.01
C PRO A 129 2.00 -8.00 -4.54
N THR A 130 2.45 -6.91 -5.14
CA THR A 130 2.61 -6.75 -6.59
C THR A 130 4.08 -6.75 -7.03
N SER A 131 5.00 -6.79 -6.08
CA SER A 131 6.45 -6.70 -6.33
C SER A 131 6.96 -7.88 -7.18
N GLY A 132 7.68 -7.54 -8.26
CA GLY A 132 8.29 -8.54 -9.16
C GLY A 132 7.29 -9.40 -9.94
N LEU A 133 6.04 -8.96 -10.07
CA LEU A 133 5.03 -9.55 -10.93
C LEU A 133 5.01 -8.88 -12.30
N ASP A 134 4.59 -9.63 -13.32
CA ASP A 134 4.33 -9.05 -14.63
C ASP A 134 3.11 -8.11 -14.60
N PRO A 135 3.00 -7.15 -15.54
CA PRO A 135 1.95 -6.13 -15.52
C PRO A 135 0.52 -6.69 -15.56
N ILE A 136 0.30 -7.82 -16.24
CA ILE A 136 -1.05 -8.41 -16.38
C ILE A 136 -1.49 -9.02 -15.03
N VAL A 137 -0.62 -9.82 -14.41
CA VAL A 137 -0.90 -10.42 -13.10
C VAL A 137 -1.07 -9.36 -12.03
N ARG A 138 -0.28 -8.28 -12.11
CA ARG A 138 -0.40 -7.13 -11.19
C ARG A 138 -1.76 -6.48 -11.29
N ASP A 139 -2.20 -6.17 -12.50
CA ASP A 139 -3.51 -5.53 -12.75
C ASP A 139 -4.66 -6.40 -12.24
N GLU A 140 -4.62 -7.69 -12.53
CA GLU A 140 -5.61 -8.66 -12.05
C GLU A 140 -5.70 -8.72 -10.50
N ILE A 141 -4.56 -8.62 -9.81
CA ILE A 141 -4.52 -8.57 -8.34
C ILE A 141 -5.10 -7.26 -7.80
N LEU A 142 -4.76 -6.13 -8.43
CA LEU A 142 -5.31 -4.83 -8.04
C LEU A 142 -6.83 -4.76 -8.21
N ASP A 143 -7.37 -5.39 -9.26
CA ASP A 143 -8.81 -5.49 -9.47
C ASP A 143 -9.50 -6.30 -8.36
N VAL A 144 -8.87 -7.38 -7.89
CA VAL A 144 -9.38 -8.16 -6.75
C VAL A 144 -9.41 -7.31 -5.47
N PHE A 145 -8.43 -6.47 -5.23
CA PHE A 145 -8.42 -5.58 -4.06
C PHE A 145 -9.53 -4.52 -4.14
N ASN A 146 -9.74 -3.93 -5.32
CA ASN A 146 -10.85 -3.01 -5.55
C ASN A 146 -12.22 -3.70 -5.36
N GLU A 147 -12.35 -4.95 -5.80
CA GLU A 147 -13.58 -5.71 -5.62
C GLU A 147 -13.84 -6.02 -4.13
N TYR A 148 -12.81 -6.37 -3.39
CA TYR A 148 -12.89 -6.66 -1.96
C TYR A 148 -13.38 -5.46 -1.13
N THR A 149 -12.93 -4.25 -1.44
CA THR A 149 -13.32 -3.03 -0.73
C THR A 149 -14.66 -2.41 -1.18
N ARG A 150 -15.37 -3.04 -2.11
CA ARG A 150 -16.78 -2.65 -2.40
C ARG A 150 -17.69 -2.83 -1.19
N SER A 151 -17.36 -3.72 -0.27
CA SER A 151 -18.01 -3.80 1.03
C SER A 151 -17.37 -2.78 1.97
N ALA A 152 -18.18 -1.87 2.52
CA ALA A 152 -17.72 -0.82 3.45
C ALA A 152 -17.09 -1.36 4.74
N ASP A 153 -17.27 -2.65 5.04
CA ASP A 153 -16.64 -3.30 6.19
C ASP A 153 -15.21 -3.77 5.93
N ASN A 154 -14.82 -3.85 4.66
CA ASN A 154 -13.54 -4.41 4.25
C ASN A 154 -12.50 -3.31 4.03
N THR A 155 -11.36 -3.46 4.68
CA THR A 155 -10.27 -2.47 4.69
C THR A 155 -8.98 -3.12 4.21
N ILE A 156 -8.14 -2.38 3.51
CA ILE A 156 -6.82 -2.84 3.08
C ILE A 156 -5.74 -1.89 3.58
N LEU A 157 -4.69 -2.44 4.17
CA LEU A 157 -3.39 -1.80 4.32
C LEU A 157 -2.42 -2.48 3.36
N ILE A 158 -1.93 -1.76 2.37
CA ILE A 158 -0.98 -2.27 1.38
C ILE A 158 0.34 -1.52 1.45
N SER A 159 1.44 -2.22 1.66
CA SER A 159 2.77 -1.64 1.45
C SER A 159 3.20 -1.83 0.00
N SER A 160 3.80 -0.81 -0.58
CA SER A 160 4.42 -0.91 -1.90
C SER A 160 5.49 0.17 -2.10
N HIS A 161 6.47 -0.14 -2.92
CA HIS A 161 7.40 0.82 -3.50
C HIS A 161 6.99 1.21 -4.94
N ILE A 162 5.94 0.60 -5.50
CA ILE A 162 5.40 0.86 -6.84
C ILE A 162 4.27 1.88 -6.70
N LEU A 163 4.60 3.15 -6.86
CA LEU A 163 3.68 4.26 -6.63
C LEU A 163 2.48 4.26 -7.59
N SER A 164 2.67 3.82 -8.83
CA SER A 164 1.58 3.71 -9.80
C SER A 164 0.46 2.76 -9.37
N ASP A 165 0.80 1.67 -8.68
CA ASP A 165 -0.20 0.73 -8.15
C ASP A 165 -1.03 1.39 -7.05
N LEU A 166 -0.36 2.11 -6.15
CA LEU A 166 -1.01 2.80 -5.05
C LEU A 166 -1.87 3.98 -5.55
N GLU A 167 -1.40 4.74 -6.54
CA GLU A 167 -2.20 5.79 -7.17
C GLU A 167 -3.49 5.25 -7.78
N LYS A 168 -3.44 4.03 -8.33
CA LYS A 168 -4.59 3.39 -8.97
C LYS A 168 -5.67 2.98 -7.96
N ILE A 169 -5.29 2.43 -6.80
CA ILE A 169 -6.27 1.78 -5.91
C ILE A 169 -6.45 2.43 -4.54
N CYS A 170 -5.48 3.22 -4.03
CA CYS A 170 -5.54 3.73 -2.67
C CYS A 170 -6.43 4.97 -2.55
N ASP A 171 -7.15 5.06 -1.43
CA ASP A 171 -7.88 6.24 -1.00
C ASP A 171 -6.98 7.17 -0.16
N TYR A 172 -6.10 6.55 0.65
CA TYR A 172 -5.16 7.25 1.55
C TYR A 172 -3.72 6.82 1.25
N ILE A 173 -2.80 7.76 1.41
CA ILE A 173 -1.36 7.51 1.30
C ILE A 173 -0.69 7.88 2.62
N THR A 174 0.03 6.93 3.21
CA THR A 174 0.92 7.16 4.35
C THR A 174 2.36 7.00 3.87
N PHE A 175 3.11 8.07 3.92
CA PHE A 175 4.52 8.05 3.51
C PHE A 175 5.43 7.97 4.73
N ILE A 176 6.32 6.96 4.72
CA ILE A 176 7.35 6.74 5.74
C ILE A 176 8.74 6.92 5.14
N HIS A 177 9.58 7.69 5.82
CA HIS A 177 10.97 7.92 5.47
C HIS A 177 11.83 7.87 6.72
N SER A 178 12.94 7.10 6.69
CA SER A 178 13.90 6.97 7.81
C SER A 178 13.21 6.67 9.16
N GLY A 179 12.26 5.76 9.18
CA GLY A 179 11.53 5.33 10.37
C GLY A 179 10.48 6.33 10.89
N LYS A 180 10.18 7.40 10.17
CA LYS A 180 9.20 8.42 10.56
C LYS A 180 8.09 8.53 9.53
N ILE A 181 6.85 8.68 9.99
CA ILE A 181 5.74 9.05 9.12
C ILE A 181 5.88 10.53 8.79
N VAL A 182 6.06 10.81 7.49
CA VAL A 182 6.19 12.18 6.97
C VAL A 182 4.81 12.80 6.78
N PHE A 183 3.88 12.04 6.19
CA PHE A 183 2.47 12.40 6.10
C PHE A 183 1.58 11.15 6.04
N SER A 184 0.30 11.35 6.36
CA SER A 184 -0.77 10.37 6.17
C SER A 184 -2.03 11.16 5.80
N SER A 185 -2.52 11.04 4.56
CA SER A 185 -3.59 11.88 4.03
C SER A 185 -4.38 11.17 2.93
N GLU A 186 -5.57 11.66 2.66
CA GLU A 186 -6.30 11.30 1.45
C GLU A 186 -5.50 11.62 0.19
N LYS A 187 -5.52 10.71 -0.76
CA LYS A 187 -4.78 10.85 -2.02
C LYS A 187 -5.22 12.07 -2.82
N ASP A 188 -6.52 12.28 -2.91
CA ASP A 188 -7.09 13.38 -3.70
C ASP A 188 -6.77 14.73 -3.06
N LEU A 189 -6.84 14.86 -1.73
CA LEU A 189 -6.41 16.06 -1.01
C LEU A 189 -4.92 16.37 -1.23
N LEU A 190 -4.05 15.35 -1.31
CA LEU A 190 -2.64 15.57 -1.65
C LEU A 190 -2.50 16.19 -3.04
N LYS A 191 -3.23 15.68 -4.03
CA LYS A 191 -3.19 16.20 -5.41
C LYS A 191 -3.83 17.60 -5.55
N GLU A 192 -4.85 17.89 -4.74
CA GLU A 192 -5.46 19.21 -4.70
C GLU A 192 -4.52 20.25 -4.08
N ASN A 193 -3.91 19.92 -2.94
CA ASN A 193 -3.11 20.84 -2.15
C ASN A 193 -1.73 21.12 -2.76
N PHE A 194 -1.12 20.14 -3.46
CA PHE A 194 0.20 20.30 -4.03
C PHE A 194 0.17 20.48 -5.54
N GLY A 195 1.11 21.28 -6.05
CA GLY A 195 1.37 21.45 -7.47
C GLY A 195 2.84 21.59 -7.74
N VAL A 196 3.24 21.28 -8.96
CA VAL A 196 4.60 21.54 -9.45
C VAL A 196 4.58 22.82 -10.26
N VAL A 197 5.50 23.74 -9.95
CA VAL A 197 5.74 24.95 -10.74
C VAL A 197 7.08 24.80 -11.46
N ARG A 198 7.12 25.29 -12.71
CA ARG A 198 8.34 25.43 -13.51
C ARG A 198 8.53 26.89 -13.84
N VAL A 199 9.49 27.54 -13.22
CA VAL A 199 9.66 28.98 -13.26
C VAL A 199 11.12 29.38 -13.45
N SER A 200 11.36 30.63 -13.88
CA SER A 200 12.70 31.24 -13.86
C SER A 200 13.21 31.40 -12.43
N GLU A 201 14.51 31.65 -12.27
CA GLU A 201 15.10 31.93 -10.97
C GLU A 201 14.49 33.19 -10.32
N ASP A 202 14.27 34.24 -11.13
CA ASP A 202 13.65 35.50 -10.69
C ASP A 202 12.19 35.32 -10.23
N ASP A 203 11.44 34.42 -10.87
CA ASP A 203 10.06 34.14 -10.48
C ASP A 203 10.00 33.20 -9.28
N PHE A 204 10.96 32.28 -9.13
CA PHE A 204 11.06 31.43 -7.95
C PHE A 204 11.31 32.24 -6.67
N GLU A 205 12.09 33.32 -6.73
CA GLU A 205 12.32 34.22 -5.60
C GLU A 205 11.06 34.94 -5.12
N LYS A 206 10.04 35.10 -6.00
CA LYS A 206 8.74 35.70 -5.66
C LYS A 206 7.80 34.73 -4.94
N ILE A 207 8.07 33.43 -5.02
CA ILE A 207 7.24 32.41 -4.34
C ILE A 207 7.55 32.45 -2.84
N ASP A 208 6.48 32.43 -2.03
CA ASP A 208 6.64 32.33 -0.57
C ASP A 208 7.40 31.04 -0.21
N LYS A 209 8.51 31.21 0.48
CA LYS A 209 9.39 30.11 0.90
C LYS A 209 8.66 29.06 1.75
N SER A 210 7.64 29.46 2.51
CA SER A 210 6.81 28.54 3.30
C SER A 210 5.92 27.64 2.45
N ALA A 211 5.65 28.03 1.20
CA ALA A 211 4.90 27.22 0.25
C ALA A 211 5.74 26.10 -0.36
N VAL A 212 7.06 26.28 -0.46
CA VAL A 212 7.97 25.36 -1.13
C VAL A 212 8.28 24.15 -0.24
N LYS A 213 8.00 22.94 -0.73
CA LYS A 213 8.31 21.68 -0.02
C LYS A 213 9.63 21.04 -0.45
N GLY A 214 10.07 21.37 -1.64
CA GLY A 214 11.35 20.96 -2.21
C GLY A 214 11.44 21.46 -3.64
N PHE A 215 12.65 21.64 -4.14
CA PHE A 215 12.89 22.11 -5.50
C PHE A 215 14.12 21.43 -6.12
N LYS A 216 14.21 21.53 -7.45
CA LYS A 216 15.35 21.10 -8.27
C LYS A 216 15.75 22.24 -9.19
N LYS A 217 17.02 22.59 -9.23
CA LYS A 217 17.57 23.53 -10.20
C LYS A 217 17.97 22.79 -11.46
N ASN A 218 17.40 23.23 -12.59
CA ASN A 218 17.81 22.84 -13.92
C ASN A 218 18.54 24.01 -14.59
N ASN A 219 19.19 23.77 -15.72
CA ASN A 219 19.99 24.81 -16.40
C ASN A 219 19.20 26.06 -16.79
N TYR A 220 17.89 25.95 -16.99
CA TYR A 220 17.03 27.02 -17.54
C TYR A 220 15.82 27.36 -16.68
N PHE A 221 15.48 26.55 -15.70
CA PHE A 221 14.31 26.74 -14.85
C PHE A 221 14.50 26.02 -13.50
N ILE A 222 13.71 26.46 -12.54
CA ILE A 222 13.54 25.76 -11.26
C ILE A 222 12.22 25.04 -11.29
N GLU A 223 12.23 23.78 -10.90
CA GLU A 223 11.07 22.94 -10.71
C GLU A 223 10.83 22.76 -9.21
N ALA A 224 9.67 23.17 -8.71
CA ALA A 224 9.40 23.12 -7.28
C ALA A 224 8.02 22.56 -6.97
N LEU A 225 7.95 21.73 -5.93
CA LEU A 225 6.71 21.30 -5.32
C LEU A 225 6.26 22.37 -4.33
N VAL A 226 5.06 22.86 -4.51
CA VAL A 226 4.49 23.94 -3.68
C VAL A 226 3.09 23.58 -3.14
N GLU A 227 2.75 24.13 -1.97
CA GLU A 227 1.37 24.17 -1.50
C GLU A 227 0.64 25.30 -2.25
N LYS A 228 -0.31 24.93 -3.11
CA LYS A 228 -1.00 25.87 -4.02
C LYS A 228 -1.64 27.05 -3.29
N GLU A 229 -2.29 26.80 -2.16
CA GLU A 229 -2.97 27.83 -1.37
C GLU A 229 -2.04 28.92 -0.82
N LYS A 230 -0.75 28.59 -0.63
CA LYS A 230 0.24 29.55 -0.09
C LYS A 230 0.95 30.34 -1.17
N VAL A 231 0.80 29.97 -2.43
CA VAL A 231 1.45 30.66 -3.55
C VAL A 231 0.58 31.84 -3.96
N LYS A 232 1.13 33.06 -3.85
CA LYS A 232 0.48 34.30 -4.29
C LYS A 232 1.00 34.70 -5.66
N GLY A 233 0.11 35.13 -6.54
CA GLY A 233 0.45 35.52 -7.90
C GLY A 233 -0.14 34.59 -8.95
N ASP A 234 0.08 34.91 -10.21
CA ASP A 234 -0.43 34.14 -11.35
C ASP A 234 0.65 33.15 -11.81
N PHE A 235 0.71 32.01 -11.13
CA PHE A 235 1.62 30.93 -11.46
C PHE A 235 0.86 29.76 -12.07
N ALA A 236 1.37 29.16 -13.14
CA ALA A 236 0.83 27.95 -13.70
C ALA A 236 1.28 26.75 -12.88
N PHE A 237 0.32 25.95 -12.40
CA PHE A 237 0.57 24.71 -11.67
C PHE A 237 0.36 23.52 -12.59
N GLU A 238 1.34 22.63 -12.63
CA GLU A 238 1.15 21.27 -13.12
C GLU A 238 0.60 20.40 -11.97
N ASN A 239 -0.26 19.44 -12.30
CA ASN A 239 -0.76 18.50 -11.31
C ASN A 239 0.38 17.62 -10.79
N ALA A 240 0.61 17.64 -9.48
CA ALA A 240 1.60 16.78 -8.86
C ALA A 240 1.07 15.34 -8.76
N SER A 241 1.83 14.36 -9.23
CA SER A 241 1.61 12.95 -8.90
C SER A 241 2.02 12.66 -7.45
N ILE A 242 1.59 11.53 -6.89
CA ILE A 242 2.09 11.10 -5.57
C ILE A 242 3.60 10.87 -5.62
N GLU A 243 4.12 10.42 -6.77
CA GLU A 243 5.56 10.28 -6.97
C GLU A 243 6.29 11.61 -6.88
N ASP A 244 5.79 12.65 -7.54
CA ASP A 244 6.38 13.99 -7.46
C ASP A 244 6.40 14.51 -6.02
N ILE A 245 5.27 14.39 -5.31
CA ILE A 245 5.15 14.83 -3.92
C ILE A 245 6.22 14.17 -3.06
N ILE A 246 6.36 12.85 -3.16
CA ILE A 246 7.33 12.09 -2.38
C ILE A 246 8.76 12.46 -2.77
N LEU A 247 9.07 12.50 -4.08
CA LEU A 247 10.42 12.78 -4.56
C LEU A 247 10.90 14.18 -4.16
N PHE A 248 10.06 15.20 -4.30
CA PHE A 248 10.42 16.56 -3.87
C PHE A 248 10.55 16.69 -2.37
N MET A 249 9.71 15.99 -1.59
CA MET A 249 9.81 16.02 -0.12
C MET A 249 11.08 15.36 0.40
N VAL A 250 11.59 14.32 -0.29
CA VAL A 250 12.77 13.55 0.15
C VAL A 250 14.06 14.06 -0.47
N ARG A 251 14.08 14.28 -1.78
CA ARG A 251 15.27 14.55 -2.57
C ARG A 251 15.38 15.99 -3.05
N GLY A 252 14.29 16.77 -2.95
CA GLY A 252 14.31 18.17 -3.30
C GLY A 252 15.23 18.96 -2.38
N GLU A 253 15.96 19.93 -2.95
CA GLU A 253 16.68 20.91 -2.15
C GLU A 253 15.71 21.64 -1.23
N LYS A 254 16.15 21.98 -0.02
CA LYS A 254 15.36 22.73 0.95
C LYS A 254 15.86 24.17 0.99
N LEU A 255 14.93 25.10 1.21
CA LEU A 255 15.24 26.50 1.39
C LEU A 255 15.77 26.79 2.80
#